data_3a7dc8a30d9829169b5d02aa4680d4f3
#
_entry.id   3a7dc8a30d9829169b5d02aa4680d4f3
#
_cell.length_a   1.000
_cell.length_b   1.000
_cell.length_c   1.000
_cell.angle_alpha   90.00
_cell.angle_beta   90.00
_cell.angle_gamma   90.00
#
_symmetry.space_group_name_H-M   'P 1'
#
loop_
_entity.id
_entity.type
_entity.pdbx_description
1 polymer ?
#
loop_
_entity_poly.entity_id
_entity_poly.type
_entity_poly.pdbx_seq_one_letter_code
_entity_poly.pdbx_strand_id
1 'polypeptide(L)'
;LWAGLSKETAHQLGTPISSLNAWNELLKATYPNDPLLPQMDEDIRRLQMIAERFSKIGSQPTLEQHEVLPVLQTAMDYMRTRTSSKIIYTLHAEEAEHCQAMLCVPLFEWVIENICKNAIDSMDGKGSITVEVKTENGKGKAENLYIDITDTGKGIDRRNFKRIFQPGYTSKKRGWGLGLSLGKRIIENYHRGKLFVKQSQLGIGSTFRIVLKQSKDC
;
A
#
# COMPACT_ATOMS: atom_id res chain seq x y z
N LEU A 1 -15.31 -6.70 15.27
CA LEU A 1 -16.26 -6.14 14.29
C LEU A 1 -15.65 -6.06 12.88
N TRP A 2 -14.48 -5.43 12.69
CA TRP A 2 -13.84 -5.27 11.37
C TRP A 2 -13.43 -6.60 10.72
N ALA A 3 -12.90 -7.56 11.49
CA ALA A 3 -12.45 -8.85 10.96
C ALA A 3 -13.62 -9.68 10.40
N GLY A 4 -14.73 -9.72 11.11
CA GLY A 4 -15.94 -10.43 10.64
C GLY A 4 -16.54 -9.80 9.40
N LEU A 5 -16.65 -8.45 9.38
CA LEU A 5 -17.19 -7.72 8.24
C LEU A 5 -16.30 -7.88 6.99
N SER A 6 -14.99 -7.82 7.17
CA SER A 6 -14.03 -7.95 6.05
C SER A 6 -14.05 -9.36 5.45
N LYS A 7 -14.14 -10.41 6.29
CA LYS A 7 -14.20 -11.80 5.82
C LYS A 7 -15.50 -12.06 5.06
N GLU A 8 -16.62 -11.60 5.60
CA GLU A 8 -17.95 -11.74 4.96
C GLU A 8 -17.97 -10.97 3.62
N THR A 9 -17.49 -9.72 3.61
CA THR A 9 -17.43 -8.93 2.37
C THR A 9 -16.55 -9.59 1.32
N ALA A 10 -15.40 -10.15 1.71
CA ALA A 10 -14.54 -10.87 0.78
C ALA A 10 -15.23 -12.11 0.18
N HIS A 11 -15.95 -12.85 1.01
CA HIS A 11 -16.69 -14.04 0.55
C HIS A 11 -17.82 -13.67 -0.40
N GLN A 12 -18.59 -12.64 -0.06
CA GLN A 12 -19.69 -12.15 -0.91
C GLN A 12 -19.20 -11.53 -2.23
N LEU A 13 -18.02 -10.93 -2.27
CA LEU A 13 -17.39 -10.42 -3.49
C LEU A 13 -16.78 -11.55 -4.33
N GLY A 14 -16.26 -12.59 -3.72
CA GLY A 14 -15.59 -13.69 -4.41
C GLY A 14 -16.49 -14.41 -5.42
N THR A 15 -17.75 -14.66 -5.07
CA THR A 15 -18.71 -15.35 -5.95
C THR A 15 -18.99 -14.58 -7.25
N PRO A 16 -19.42 -13.29 -7.24
CA PRO A 16 -19.65 -12.54 -8.47
C PRO A 16 -18.37 -12.31 -9.28
N ILE A 17 -17.21 -12.16 -8.62
CA ILE A 17 -15.92 -12.02 -9.32
C ILE A 17 -15.58 -13.31 -10.07
N SER A 18 -15.79 -14.48 -9.46
CA SER A 18 -15.57 -15.76 -10.11
C SER A 18 -16.48 -15.94 -11.33
N SER A 19 -17.76 -15.52 -11.23
CA SER A 19 -18.68 -15.54 -12.36
C SER A 19 -18.23 -14.60 -13.48
N LEU A 20 -17.80 -13.38 -13.15
CA LEU A 20 -17.27 -12.42 -14.14
C LEU A 20 -16.04 -12.99 -14.86
N ASN A 21 -15.14 -13.65 -14.12
CA ASN A 21 -13.96 -14.28 -14.71
C ASN A 21 -14.36 -15.40 -15.69
N ALA A 22 -15.30 -16.26 -15.30
CA ALA A 22 -15.80 -17.33 -16.18
C ALA A 22 -16.44 -16.79 -17.45
N TRP A 23 -17.26 -15.75 -17.36
CA TRP A 23 -17.85 -15.10 -18.53
C TRP A 23 -16.82 -14.45 -19.44
N ASN A 24 -15.79 -13.82 -18.85
CA ASN A 24 -14.70 -13.22 -19.61
C ASN A 24 -13.89 -14.27 -20.39
N GLU A 25 -13.63 -15.44 -19.80
CA GLU A 25 -12.99 -16.56 -20.49
C GLU A 25 -13.85 -17.08 -21.67
N LEU A 26 -15.18 -17.17 -21.50
CA LEU A 26 -16.08 -17.50 -22.58
C LEU A 26 -16.07 -16.47 -23.72
N LEU A 27 -16.05 -15.19 -23.37
CA LEU A 27 -15.96 -14.11 -24.37
C LEU A 27 -14.62 -14.16 -25.13
N LYS A 28 -13.50 -14.44 -24.46
CA LYS A 28 -12.20 -14.63 -25.12
C LYS A 28 -12.22 -15.80 -26.10
N ALA A 29 -12.88 -16.91 -25.74
CA ALA A 29 -13.01 -18.05 -26.62
C ALA A 29 -13.89 -17.73 -27.85
N THR A 30 -14.91 -16.87 -27.68
CA THR A 30 -15.86 -16.52 -28.74
C THR A 30 -15.36 -15.37 -29.62
N TYR A 31 -14.69 -14.37 -29.01
CA TYR A 31 -14.24 -13.14 -29.66
C TYR A 31 -12.76 -12.84 -29.36
N PRO A 32 -11.80 -13.70 -29.77
CA PRO A 32 -10.40 -13.65 -29.31
C PRO A 32 -9.65 -12.34 -29.64
N ASN A 33 -10.15 -11.57 -30.61
CA ASN A 33 -9.52 -10.32 -31.07
C ASN A 33 -10.25 -9.06 -30.60
N ASP A 34 -11.22 -9.16 -29.67
CA ASP A 34 -11.92 -7.98 -29.16
C ASP A 34 -10.99 -7.15 -28.29
N PRO A 35 -10.78 -5.85 -28.60
CA PRO A 35 -9.86 -4.98 -27.88
C PRO A 35 -10.31 -4.63 -26.45
N LEU A 36 -11.55 -4.94 -26.06
CA LEU A 36 -12.05 -4.72 -24.70
C LEU A 36 -11.65 -5.83 -23.73
N LEU A 37 -11.41 -7.05 -24.22
CA LEU A 37 -11.11 -8.20 -23.37
C LEU A 37 -9.88 -8.03 -22.48
N PRO A 38 -8.74 -7.46 -22.94
CA PRO A 38 -7.61 -7.18 -22.07
C PRO A 38 -7.95 -6.20 -20.95
N GLN A 39 -8.82 -5.22 -21.20
CA GLN A 39 -9.26 -4.24 -20.20
C GLN A 39 -10.17 -4.90 -19.16
N MET A 40 -11.10 -5.77 -19.60
CA MET A 40 -11.95 -6.56 -18.72
C MET A 40 -11.12 -7.49 -17.82
N ASP A 41 -10.10 -8.14 -18.37
CA ASP A 41 -9.15 -8.95 -17.59
C ASP A 41 -8.46 -8.16 -16.49
N GLU A 42 -8.03 -6.96 -16.81
CA GLU A 42 -7.36 -6.10 -15.84
C GLU A 42 -8.31 -5.69 -14.71
N ASP A 43 -9.55 -5.32 -15.05
CA ASP A 43 -10.56 -4.94 -14.06
C ASP A 43 -10.99 -6.13 -13.18
N ILE A 44 -11.17 -7.32 -13.75
CA ILE A 44 -11.49 -8.55 -13.00
C ILE A 44 -10.33 -8.90 -12.04
N ARG A 45 -9.09 -8.88 -12.51
CA ARG A 45 -7.92 -9.10 -11.65
C ARG A 45 -7.83 -8.09 -10.52
N ARG A 46 -8.19 -6.84 -10.80
CA ARG A 46 -8.23 -5.78 -9.78
C ARG A 46 -9.28 -6.05 -8.71
N LEU A 47 -10.48 -6.51 -9.11
CA LEU A 47 -11.52 -6.89 -8.17
C LEU A 47 -11.12 -8.11 -7.33
N GLN A 48 -10.47 -9.11 -7.93
CA GLN A 48 -9.93 -10.28 -7.23
C GLN A 48 -8.91 -9.86 -6.16
N MET A 49 -7.97 -8.99 -6.51
CA MET A 49 -6.95 -8.48 -5.59
C MET A 49 -7.59 -7.73 -4.41
N ILE A 50 -8.62 -6.91 -4.67
CA ILE A 50 -9.36 -6.21 -3.60
C ILE A 50 -10.04 -7.21 -2.66
N ALA A 51 -10.75 -8.21 -3.21
CA ALA A 51 -11.42 -9.24 -2.41
C ALA A 51 -10.43 -10.05 -1.58
N GLU A 52 -9.28 -10.43 -2.14
CA GLU A 52 -8.20 -11.12 -1.42
C GLU A 52 -7.64 -10.28 -0.27
N ARG A 53 -7.38 -8.99 -0.49
CA ARG A 53 -6.92 -8.06 0.55
C ARG A 53 -7.93 -7.96 1.70
N PHE A 54 -9.23 -7.88 1.40
CA PHE A 54 -10.29 -7.89 2.41
C PHE A 54 -10.34 -9.23 3.17
N SER A 55 -10.17 -10.36 2.49
CA SER A 55 -10.09 -11.68 3.11
C SER A 55 -8.93 -11.77 4.11
N LYS A 56 -7.74 -11.28 3.73
CA LYS A 56 -6.56 -11.28 4.60
C LYS A 56 -6.70 -10.37 5.82
N ILE A 57 -7.47 -9.28 5.72
CA ILE A 57 -7.78 -8.43 6.88
C ILE A 57 -8.73 -9.13 7.85
N GLY A 58 -9.63 -9.96 7.35
CA GLY A 58 -10.60 -10.74 8.14
C GLY A 58 -10.01 -11.99 8.81
N SER A 59 -8.83 -12.45 8.38
CA SER A 59 -8.07 -13.55 8.94
C SER A 59 -6.78 -13.04 9.61
N GLN A 60 -6.08 -13.91 10.34
CA GLN A 60 -4.70 -13.61 10.75
C GLN A 60 -3.78 -13.86 9.54
N PRO A 61 -3.21 -12.84 8.89
CA PRO A 61 -2.37 -13.04 7.73
C PRO A 61 -1.07 -13.73 8.15
N THR A 62 -0.65 -14.72 7.37
CA THR A 62 0.67 -15.34 7.52
C THR A 62 1.73 -14.33 7.11
N LEU A 63 2.75 -14.16 7.95
CA LEU A 63 3.92 -13.37 7.63
C LEU A 63 5.04 -14.31 7.19
N GLU A 64 5.69 -13.96 6.10
CA GLU A 64 6.84 -14.68 5.56
C GLU A 64 8.04 -13.73 5.47
N GLN A 65 9.23 -14.28 5.50
CA GLN A 65 10.46 -13.49 5.39
C GLN A 65 10.67 -13.07 3.94
N HIS A 66 10.77 -11.77 3.69
CA HIS A 66 10.97 -11.21 2.36
C HIS A 66 12.01 -10.09 2.39
N GLU A 67 12.78 -9.97 1.32
CA GLU A 67 13.55 -8.76 1.04
C GLU A 67 12.58 -7.59 0.82
N VAL A 68 12.82 -6.49 1.53
CA VAL A 68 11.89 -5.35 1.55
C VAL A 68 11.98 -4.53 0.26
N LEU A 69 13.18 -4.41 -0.31
CA LEU A 69 13.43 -3.58 -1.49
C LEU A 69 12.66 -4.06 -2.74
N PRO A 70 12.69 -5.36 -3.12
CA PRO A 70 11.90 -5.86 -4.26
C PRO A 70 10.38 -5.63 -4.09
N VAL A 71 9.86 -5.77 -2.87
CA VAL A 71 8.43 -5.53 -2.58
C VAL A 71 8.08 -4.06 -2.76
N LEU A 72 8.93 -3.14 -2.26
CA LEU A 72 8.75 -1.70 -2.47
C LEU A 72 8.83 -1.33 -3.95
N GLN A 73 9.80 -1.88 -4.68
CA GLN A 73 9.96 -1.65 -6.11
C GLN A 73 8.69 -2.07 -6.88
N THR A 74 8.17 -3.27 -6.60
CA THR A 74 6.93 -3.77 -7.22
C THR A 74 5.75 -2.84 -6.97
N ALA A 75 5.56 -2.39 -5.72
CA ALA A 75 4.47 -1.47 -5.36
C ALA A 75 4.63 -0.10 -6.06
N MET A 76 5.85 0.42 -6.14
CA MET A 76 6.13 1.70 -6.81
C MET A 76 5.94 1.60 -8.34
N ASP A 77 6.39 0.52 -8.96
CA ASP A 77 6.20 0.30 -10.40
C ASP A 77 4.72 0.16 -10.76
N TYR A 78 3.95 -0.55 -9.92
CA TYR A 78 2.50 -0.59 -10.04
C TYR A 78 1.88 0.80 -10.00
N MET A 79 2.32 1.64 -9.07
CA MET A 79 1.82 3.03 -8.97
C MET A 79 2.26 3.88 -10.17
N ARG A 80 3.51 3.73 -10.63
CA ARG A 80 4.06 4.48 -11.76
C ARG A 80 3.26 4.26 -13.06
N THR A 81 2.83 3.03 -13.33
CA THR A 81 2.04 2.71 -14.53
C THR A 81 0.61 3.26 -14.50
N ARG A 82 0.10 3.65 -13.32
CA ARG A 82 -1.30 4.10 -13.12
C ARG A 82 -1.43 5.56 -12.77
N THR A 83 -0.34 6.29 -12.77
CA THR A 83 -0.32 7.71 -12.42
C THR A 83 0.23 8.56 -13.56
N SER A 84 -0.02 9.85 -13.48
CA SER A 84 0.49 10.80 -14.47
C SER A 84 2.02 10.73 -14.57
N SER A 85 2.57 10.81 -15.76
CA SER A 85 4.02 10.95 -16.00
C SER A 85 4.65 12.18 -15.33
N LYS A 86 3.83 13.10 -14.81
CA LYS A 86 4.27 14.27 -14.05
C LYS A 86 4.60 13.94 -12.58
N ILE A 87 4.40 12.70 -12.14
CA ILE A 87 4.81 12.20 -10.82
C ILE A 87 6.12 11.44 -10.99
N ILE A 88 7.15 11.90 -10.30
CA ILE A 88 8.48 11.29 -10.29
C ILE A 88 8.58 10.37 -9.07
N TYR A 89 8.98 9.11 -9.29
CA TYR A 89 9.20 8.13 -8.23
C TYR A 89 10.68 7.82 -8.11
N THR A 90 11.21 7.91 -6.89
CA THR A 90 12.61 7.60 -6.57
C THR A 90 12.67 6.64 -5.39
N LEU A 91 13.54 5.63 -5.45
CA LEU A 91 13.80 4.67 -4.38
C LEU A 91 15.29 4.69 -4.02
N HIS A 92 15.60 4.92 -2.75
CA HIS A 92 16.96 4.93 -2.19
C HIS A 92 17.06 3.86 -1.10
N ALA A 93 18.05 2.99 -1.19
CA ALA A 93 18.24 1.90 -0.24
C ALA A 93 19.72 1.50 -0.08
N GLU A 94 20.65 2.45 -0.20
CA GLU A 94 22.10 2.20 -0.29
C GLU A 94 22.67 1.36 0.87
N GLU A 95 22.11 1.47 2.08
CA GLU A 95 22.56 0.72 3.27
C GLU A 95 21.62 -0.44 3.65
N ALA A 96 20.55 -0.68 2.88
CA ALA A 96 19.46 -1.59 3.23
C ALA A 96 19.05 -2.50 2.06
N GLU A 97 19.94 -2.71 1.08
CA GLU A 97 19.63 -3.40 -0.17
C GLU A 97 19.13 -4.84 0.03
N HIS A 98 19.67 -5.56 1.00
CA HIS A 98 19.31 -6.95 1.31
C HIS A 98 18.49 -7.10 2.59
N CYS A 99 17.97 -5.99 3.14
CA CYS A 99 17.23 -6.05 4.38
C CYS A 99 15.93 -6.83 4.25
N GLN A 100 15.73 -7.75 5.17
CA GLN A 100 14.59 -8.64 5.22
C GLN A 100 13.67 -8.31 6.41
N ALA A 101 12.37 -8.49 6.21
CA ALA A 101 11.38 -8.36 7.26
C ALA A 101 10.28 -9.43 7.10
N MET A 102 9.59 -9.70 8.19
CA MET A 102 8.41 -10.58 8.16
C MET A 102 7.22 -9.80 7.58
N LEU A 103 6.80 -10.15 6.37
CA LEU A 103 5.77 -9.45 5.61
C LEU A 103 4.64 -10.37 5.15
N CYS A 104 3.42 -9.85 5.17
CA CYS A 104 2.34 -10.29 4.29
C CYS A 104 2.37 -9.36 3.05
N VAL A 105 3.06 -9.77 2.01
CA VAL A 105 3.35 -8.93 0.82
C VAL A 105 2.12 -8.22 0.28
N PRO A 106 0.96 -8.87 -0.01
CA PRO A 106 -0.20 -8.19 -0.57
C PRO A 106 -0.78 -7.09 0.33
N LEU A 107 -0.69 -7.26 1.66
CA LEU A 107 -1.15 -6.24 2.60
C LEU A 107 -0.13 -5.11 2.74
N PHE A 108 1.16 -5.44 2.72
CA PHE A 108 2.22 -4.45 2.80
C PHE A 108 2.24 -3.55 1.55
N GLU A 109 2.18 -4.13 0.34
CA GLU A 109 2.03 -3.38 -0.91
C GLU A 109 0.82 -2.45 -0.86
N TRP A 110 -0.31 -2.91 -0.33
CA TRP A 110 -1.50 -2.07 -0.19
C TRP A 110 -1.28 -0.86 0.72
N VAL A 111 -0.47 -0.99 1.78
CA VAL A 111 -0.08 0.17 2.61
C VAL A 111 0.70 1.18 1.79
N ILE A 112 1.70 0.72 1.03
CA ILE A 112 2.51 1.59 0.16
C ILE A 112 1.63 2.30 -0.86
N GLU A 113 0.76 1.55 -1.56
CA GLU A 113 -0.20 2.12 -2.53
C GLU A 113 -1.09 3.20 -1.89
N ASN A 114 -1.61 2.96 -0.68
CA ASN A 114 -2.47 3.93 0.00
C ASN A 114 -1.72 5.22 0.37
N ILE A 115 -0.47 5.10 0.82
CA ILE A 115 0.36 6.28 1.12
C ILE A 115 0.67 7.02 -0.18
N CYS A 116 1.09 6.32 -1.25
CA CYS A 116 1.36 6.92 -2.55
C CYS A 116 0.13 7.61 -3.15
N LYS A 117 -1.07 6.99 -3.08
CA LYS A 117 -2.33 7.62 -3.53
C LYS A 117 -2.63 8.91 -2.77
N ASN A 118 -2.39 8.92 -1.45
CA ASN A 118 -2.58 10.14 -0.67
C ASN A 118 -1.56 11.22 -1.04
N ALA A 119 -0.31 10.83 -1.31
CA ALA A 119 0.73 11.72 -1.80
C ALA A 119 0.34 12.36 -3.14
N ILE A 120 -0.09 11.56 -4.14
CA ILE A 120 -0.52 12.02 -5.46
C ILE A 120 -1.68 13.01 -5.35
N ASP A 121 -2.69 12.70 -4.54
CA ASP A 121 -3.83 13.58 -4.30
C ASP A 121 -3.42 14.89 -3.61
N SER A 122 -2.37 14.87 -2.79
CA SER A 122 -1.86 16.07 -2.12
C SER A 122 -1.04 16.97 -3.04
N MET A 123 -0.55 16.42 -4.17
CA MET A 123 0.28 17.08 -5.19
C MET A 123 -0.51 17.51 -6.41
N ASP A 124 -1.84 17.31 -6.43
CA ASP A 124 -2.70 17.59 -7.59
C ASP A 124 -2.17 16.96 -8.91
N GLY A 125 -1.57 15.75 -8.78
CA GLY A 125 -1.10 14.95 -9.91
C GLY A 125 0.25 15.39 -10.51
N LYS A 126 1.02 16.28 -9.85
CA LYS A 126 2.37 16.70 -10.27
C LYS A 126 3.29 16.87 -9.06
N GLY A 127 4.44 16.22 -9.08
CA GLY A 127 5.41 16.30 -7.99
C GLY A 127 6.33 15.09 -7.92
N SER A 128 6.87 14.81 -6.74
CA SER A 128 7.73 13.66 -6.53
C SER A 128 7.35 12.87 -5.28
N ILE A 129 7.56 11.56 -5.35
CA ILE A 129 7.47 10.62 -4.25
C ILE A 129 8.84 9.96 -4.12
N THR A 130 9.50 10.15 -2.98
CA THR A 130 10.79 9.55 -2.67
C THR A 130 10.60 8.54 -1.55
N VAL A 131 11.05 7.31 -1.76
CA VAL A 131 11.08 6.24 -0.76
C VAL A 131 12.52 6.03 -0.34
N GLU A 132 12.81 6.15 0.95
CA GLU A 132 14.13 5.88 1.53
C GLU A 132 14.03 4.71 2.50
N VAL A 133 14.92 3.71 2.33
CA VAL A 133 15.04 2.57 3.24
C VAL A 133 16.33 2.70 4.01
N LYS A 134 16.25 2.67 5.36
CA LYS A 134 17.39 2.82 6.27
C LYS A 134 17.30 1.81 7.39
N THR A 135 18.46 1.36 7.87
CA THR A 135 18.57 0.54 9.06
C THR A 135 19.19 1.36 10.20
N GLU A 136 18.82 1.03 11.42
CA GLU A 136 19.49 1.54 12.59
C GLU A 136 20.45 0.48 13.13
N ASN A 137 21.74 0.67 12.91
CA ASN A 137 22.78 -0.22 13.43
C ASN A 137 22.89 -0.04 14.95
N GLY A 138 22.06 -0.76 15.70
CA GLY A 138 22.07 -0.79 17.16
C GLY A 138 22.95 -1.92 17.69
N LYS A 139 24.00 -1.61 18.43
CA LYS A 139 24.85 -2.61 19.11
C LYS A 139 23.96 -3.56 19.95
N GLY A 140 23.71 -4.79 19.44
CA GLY A 140 23.12 -5.89 20.20
C GLY A 140 21.61 -5.88 20.41
N LYS A 141 20.82 -5.04 19.73
CA LYS A 141 19.34 -5.08 19.71
C LYS A 141 18.81 -5.43 18.33
N ALA A 142 17.59 -5.97 18.25
CA ALA A 142 16.89 -6.19 16.99
C ALA A 142 16.86 -4.87 16.21
N GLU A 143 17.47 -4.88 15.06
CA GLU A 143 17.60 -3.70 14.20
C GLU A 143 16.22 -3.29 13.69
N ASN A 144 15.97 -1.98 13.69
CA ASN A 144 14.76 -1.44 13.11
C ASN A 144 15.04 -1.06 11.65
N LEU A 145 14.13 -1.44 10.79
CA LEU A 145 14.08 -1.01 9.41
C LEU A 145 13.11 0.17 9.30
N TYR A 146 13.61 1.28 8.80
CA TYR A 146 12.84 2.50 8.57
C TYR A 146 12.59 2.67 7.09
N ILE A 147 11.32 2.86 6.72
CA ILE A 147 10.89 3.16 5.36
C ILE A 147 10.21 4.52 5.41
N ASP A 148 10.86 5.53 4.84
CA ASP A 148 10.37 6.89 4.75
C ASP A 148 9.78 7.13 3.36
N ILE A 149 8.51 7.52 3.27
CA ILE A 149 7.83 7.86 2.04
C ILE A 149 7.53 9.35 2.08
N THR A 150 8.24 10.11 1.25
CA THR A 150 8.19 11.57 1.20
C THR A 150 7.50 12.05 -0.07
N ASP A 151 6.51 12.91 0.07
CA ASP A 151 5.85 13.62 -1.02
C ASP A 151 6.17 15.13 -1.02
N THR A 152 6.00 15.76 -2.17
CA THR A 152 6.13 17.22 -2.35
C THR A 152 4.77 17.92 -2.44
N GLY A 153 3.77 17.38 -1.75
CA GLY A 153 2.41 17.91 -1.79
C GLY A 153 2.15 19.08 -0.83
N LYS A 154 0.88 19.37 -0.61
CA LYS A 154 0.43 20.50 0.23
C LYS A 154 0.79 20.41 1.71
N GLY A 155 1.29 19.27 2.16
CA GLY A 155 1.61 19.04 3.57
C GLY A 155 0.38 18.82 4.46
N ILE A 156 0.64 18.52 5.74
CA ILE A 156 -0.36 18.20 6.77
C ILE A 156 -0.09 19.09 7.99
N ASP A 157 -1.12 19.75 8.49
CA ASP A 157 -1.04 20.50 9.75
C ASP A 157 -0.72 19.53 10.91
N ARG A 158 0.21 19.92 11.78
CA ARG A 158 0.67 19.10 12.92
C ARG A 158 -0.47 18.62 13.82
N ARG A 159 -1.53 19.42 13.96
CA ARG A 159 -2.73 19.06 14.72
C ARG A 159 -3.46 17.84 14.15
N ASN A 160 -3.25 17.56 12.87
CA ASN A 160 -3.92 16.46 12.16
C ASN A 160 -3.07 15.19 12.06
N PHE A 161 -1.80 15.17 12.50
CA PHE A 161 -0.90 14.01 12.36
C PHE A 161 -1.49 12.71 12.94
N LYS A 162 -2.21 12.78 14.04
CA LYS A 162 -2.91 11.62 14.62
C LYS A 162 -4.29 11.40 13.99
N ARG A 163 -4.98 12.48 13.63
CA ARG A 163 -6.37 12.43 13.14
C ARG A 163 -6.48 11.78 11.76
N ILE A 164 -5.48 11.95 10.89
CA ILE A 164 -5.49 11.37 9.54
C ILE A 164 -5.52 9.84 9.54
N PHE A 165 -5.17 9.20 10.67
CA PHE A 165 -5.24 7.74 10.85
C PHE A 165 -6.56 7.28 11.50
N GLN A 166 -7.48 8.18 11.82
CA GLN A 166 -8.79 7.81 12.33
C GLN A 166 -9.68 7.32 11.19
N PRO A 167 -10.43 6.22 11.38
CA PRO A 167 -11.38 5.74 10.37
C PRO A 167 -12.40 6.82 10.01
N GLY A 168 -12.64 7.00 8.70
CA GLY A 168 -13.58 8.00 8.19
C GLY A 168 -13.03 9.43 8.10
N TYR A 169 -11.83 9.70 8.57
CA TYR A 169 -11.21 11.02 8.40
C TYR A 169 -10.74 11.21 6.95
N THR A 170 -11.32 12.18 6.28
CA THR A 170 -10.96 12.56 4.91
C THR A 170 -11.21 14.05 4.68
N SER A 171 -10.32 14.69 3.95
CA SER A 171 -10.50 16.03 3.40
C SER A 171 -10.98 16.00 1.94
N LYS A 172 -11.21 14.81 1.37
CA LYS A 172 -11.59 14.62 -0.03
C LYS A 172 -13.10 14.58 -0.18
N LYS A 173 -13.64 15.18 -1.24
CA LYS A 173 -15.07 15.09 -1.58
C LYS A 173 -15.52 13.66 -1.92
N ARG A 174 -14.60 12.83 -2.44
CA ARG A 174 -14.80 11.41 -2.76
C ARG A 174 -13.74 10.59 -2.04
N GLY A 175 -14.15 9.68 -1.19
CA GLY A 175 -13.26 8.78 -0.43
C GLY A 175 -13.83 8.47 0.94
N TRP A 176 -13.65 7.25 1.40
CA TRP A 176 -14.22 6.74 2.66
C TRP A 176 -13.35 7.08 3.88
N GLY A 177 -12.18 7.71 3.69
CA GLY A 177 -11.26 8.01 4.79
C GLY A 177 -10.70 6.77 5.50
N LEU A 178 -10.64 5.64 4.81
CA LEU A 178 -10.22 4.35 5.40
C LEU A 178 -8.78 3.94 5.06
N GLY A 179 -8.16 4.51 4.03
CA GLY A 179 -6.87 4.05 3.51
C GLY A 179 -5.75 4.11 4.55
N LEU A 180 -5.54 5.27 5.18
CA LEU A 180 -4.47 5.44 6.18
C LEU A 180 -4.78 4.72 7.49
N SER A 181 -6.03 4.70 7.95
CA SER A 181 -6.44 3.98 9.15
C SER A 181 -6.24 2.47 9.00
N LEU A 182 -6.54 1.95 7.82
CA LEU A 182 -6.32 0.55 7.48
C LEU A 182 -4.82 0.25 7.33
N GLY A 183 -4.07 1.11 6.63
CA GLY A 183 -2.62 1.00 6.52
C GLY A 183 -1.93 0.95 7.88
N LYS A 184 -2.34 1.84 8.80
CA LYS A 184 -1.85 1.84 10.18
C LYS A 184 -2.15 0.52 10.89
N ARG A 185 -3.37 0.01 10.77
CA ARG A 185 -3.76 -1.27 11.35
C ARG A 185 -2.94 -2.43 10.77
N ILE A 186 -2.72 -2.47 9.46
CA ILE A 186 -1.92 -3.50 8.80
C ILE A 186 -0.50 -3.50 9.35
N ILE A 187 0.14 -2.35 9.45
CA ILE A 187 1.50 -2.26 9.95
C ILE A 187 1.57 -2.57 11.46
N GLU A 188 0.68 -2.00 12.27
CA GLU A 188 0.79 -2.12 13.73
C GLU A 188 0.28 -3.47 14.25
N ASN A 189 -0.85 -3.96 13.74
CA ASN A 189 -1.47 -5.17 14.29
C ASN A 189 -0.95 -6.46 13.63
N TYR A 190 -0.66 -6.44 12.32
CA TYR A 190 -0.22 -7.64 11.61
C TYR A 190 1.31 -7.72 11.50
N HIS A 191 1.98 -6.63 11.12
CA HIS A 191 3.44 -6.62 10.99
C HIS A 191 4.17 -6.22 12.28
N ARG A 192 3.44 -5.88 13.37
CA ARG A 192 4.00 -5.46 14.67
C ARG A 192 4.97 -4.28 14.55
N GLY A 193 4.77 -3.45 13.55
CA GLY A 193 5.54 -2.26 13.25
C GLY A 193 4.89 -0.98 13.76
N LYS A 194 5.28 0.16 13.17
CA LYS A 194 4.65 1.47 13.43
C LYS A 194 4.46 2.22 12.12
N LEU A 195 3.36 2.97 12.00
CA LEU A 195 3.12 3.89 10.90
C LEU A 195 2.67 5.25 11.44
N PHE A 196 3.40 6.30 11.08
CA PHE A 196 3.13 7.67 11.53
C PHE A 196 3.68 8.72 10.57
N VAL A 197 3.24 9.97 10.74
CA VAL A 197 3.83 11.12 10.06
C VAL A 197 5.11 11.50 10.79
N LYS A 198 6.27 11.30 10.12
CA LYS A 198 7.59 11.67 10.65
C LYS A 198 7.75 13.19 10.71
N GLN A 199 7.42 13.83 9.59
CA GLN A 199 7.45 15.28 9.44
C GLN A 199 6.50 15.72 8.34
N SER A 200 6.01 16.93 8.43
CA SER A 200 5.27 17.58 7.35
C SER A 200 5.31 19.09 7.54
N GLN A 201 5.35 19.81 6.43
CA GLN A 201 5.27 21.25 6.38
C GLN A 201 4.28 21.68 5.30
N LEU A 202 3.36 22.59 5.67
CA LEU A 202 2.35 23.10 4.75
C LEU A 202 3.02 23.78 3.54
N GLY A 203 2.56 23.42 2.34
CA GLY A 203 3.09 23.92 1.07
C GLY A 203 4.41 23.30 0.61
N ILE A 204 4.99 22.36 1.38
CA ILE A 204 6.27 21.72 1.03
C ILE A 204 6.10 20.21 0.82
N GLY A 205 5.38 19.52 1.73
CA GLY A 205 5.15 18.09 1.61
C GLY A 205 5.09 17.37 2.95
N SER A 206 5.04 16.04 2.88
CA SER A 206 4.95 15.17 4.07
C SER A 206 5.87 13.97 3.93
N THR A 207 6.36 13.48 5.06
CA THR A 207 7.08 12.21 5.17
C THR A 207 6.33 11.29 6.11
N PHE A 208 5.86 10.17 5.57
CA PHE A 208 5.34 9.06 6.35
C PHE A 208 6.46 8.09 6.66
N ARG A 209 6.51 7.58 7.90
CA ARG A 209 7.48 6.57 8.31
C ARG A 209 6.78 5.28 8.69
N ILE A 210 7.24 4.18 8.08
CA ILE A 210 6.99 2.82 8.50
C ILE A 210 8.23 2.33 9.26
N VAL A 211 8.02 1.71 10.42
CA VAL A 211 9.07 1.04 11.18
C VAL A 211 8.71 -0.44 11.26
N LEU A 212 9.60 -1.30 10.82
CA LEU A 212 9.50 -2.75 10.92
C LEU A 212 10.69 -3.29 11.72
N LYS A 213 10.55 -4.50 12.26
CA LYS A 213 11.70 -5.25 12.79
C LYS A 213 12.38 -5.97 11.63
N GLN A 214 13.69 -5.77 11.54
CA GLN A 214 14.52 -6.51 10.61
C GLN A 214 14.62 -7.97 11.04
N SER A 215 14.54 -8.89 10.10
CA SER A 215 14.86 -10.30 10.35
C SER A 215 16.37 -10.47 10.53
N LYS A 216 16.79 -11.36 11.42
CA LYS A 216 18.20 -11.46 11.88
C LYS A 216 19.19 -12.00 10.86
N ASP A 217 18.77 -12.40 9.67
CA ASP A 217 19.63 -12.99 8.65
C ASP A 217 19.91 -11.97 7.52
N CYS A 218 20.66 -10.93 7.88
CA CYS A 218 21.32 -10.03 6.92
C CYS A 218 22.83 -10.12 7.08
#